data_0cff92cdf69a8d1a8995f80caa711b88
#
_entry.id   0cff92cdf69a8d1a8995f80caa711b88
#
_cell.length_a   1.000
_cell.length_b   1.000
_cell.length_c   1.000
_cell.angle_alpha   90.00
_cell.angle_beta   90.00
_cell.angle_gamma   90.00
#
_symmetry.space_group_name_H-M   'P 1'
#
loop_
_entity.id
_entity.type
_entity.pdbx_description
1 polymer ?
#
loop_
_entity_poly.entity_id
_entity_poly.type
_entity_poly.pdbx_seq_one_letter_code
_entity_poly.pdbx_strand_id
1 'polypeptide(L)'
;MSIIKTCIHQEDFYSSSDSKAEIDYNSKGAICLYNKLKDTRVKNGMKQVSASANLNGIKTFIIHGRNNVKQLPNYTSRAYVALNSKVEGNNSQLRYIEVKNSSYLEGKPPFDNSLVSIDYYGEDAIEWLWANLTNNATLPDSQVIHAKPRAGKITLTPDATAQNLVPILQSPNSNDIIKKQNGELIIPN
;
A
#
# COMPACT_ATOMS: atom_id res chain seq x y z
N MET A 1 -19.28 -12.73 -22.99
CA MET A 1 -18.56 -11.66 -23.72
C MET A 1 -18.04 -10.65 -22.69
N SER A 2 -16.76 -10.40 -22.65
CA SER A 2 -16.17 -9.53 -21.62
C SER A 2 -16.58 -8.07 -21.86
N ILE A 3 -16.96 -7.36 -20.80
CA ILE A 3 -17.30 -5.92 -20.83
C ILE A 3 -16.19 -5.09 -21.45
N ILE A 4 -14.95 -5.46 -21.18
CA ILE A 4 -13.75 -4.84 -21.76
C ILE A 4 -13.75 -4.97 -23.28
N LYS A 5 -14.07 -6.16 -23.81
CA LYS A 5 -14.19 -6.36 -25.28
C LYS A 5 -15.24 -5.45 -25.91
N THR A 6 -16.36 -5.22 -25.24
CA THR A 6 -17.44 -4.37 -25.78
C THR A 6 -17.06 -2.90 -25.87
N CYS A 7 -16.23 -2.41 -24.95
CA CYS A 7 -15.77 -1.02 -24.98
C CYS A 7 -14.51 -0.82 -25.83
N ILE A 8 -13.72 -1.86 -26.05
CA ILE A 8 -12.52 -1.84 -26.90
C ILE A 8 -12.87 -2.02 -28.38
N HIS A 9 -13.95 -2.72 -28.72
CA HIS A 9 -14.41 -2.92 -30.10
C HIS A 9 -15.25 -1.78 -30.67
N GLN A 10 -15.41 -0.68 -29.98
CA GLN A 10 -15.90 0.54 -30.61
C GLN A 10 -14.73 1.17 -31.36
N GLU A 11 -14.69 0.83 -32.54
CA GLU A 11 -14.00 1.05 -33.80
C GLU A 11 -12.82 2.04 -33.92
N ASP A 12 -12.47 2.79 -32.93
CA ASP A 12 -11.50 3.88 -33.07
C ASP A 12 -10.15 3.60 -32.41
N PHE A 13 -9.88 2.36 -32.07
CA PHE A 13 -8.66 2.00 -31.34
C PHE A 13 -7.40 1.92 -32.24
N TYR A 14 -7.56 1.83 -33.56
CA TYR A 14 -6.45 1.74 -34.50
C TYR A 14 -6.79 2.37 -35.85
N SER A 15 -6.85 3.68 -35.90
CA SER A 15 -6.51 4.37 -37.15
C SER A 15 -5.06 4.81 -37.05
N SER A 16 -4.15 3.97 -37.49
CA SER A 16 -2.72 4.22 -37.50
C SER A 16 -2.27 5.23 -38.56
N SER A 17 -3.20 5.87 -39.24
CA SER A 17 -2.89 6.76 -40.36
C SER A 17 -3.05 8.25 -40.05
N ASP A 18 -3.52 8.63 -38.87
CA ASP A 18 -3.68 10.03 -38.54
C ASP A 18 -2.75 10.45 -37.40
N SER A 19 -1.65 11.09 -37.77
CA SER A 19 -0.71 11.72 -36.83
C SER A 19 -1.33 12.85 -36.01
N LYS A 20 -2.60 13.13 -36.23
CA LYS A 20 -3.46 14.05 -35.48
C LYS A 20 -4.52 13.36 -34.67
N ALA A 21 -4.48 12.03 -34.56
CA ALA A 21 -5.32 11.29 -33.61
C ALA A 21 -4.87 11.65 -32.19
N GLU A 22 -5.22 12.82 -31.80
CA GLU A 22 -4.99 13.41 -30.50
C GLU A 22 -5.74 12.66 -29.42
N ILE A 23 -5.16 12.74 -28.25
CA ILE A 23 -5.71 12.77 -26.87
C ILE A 23 -7.13 12.20 -26.66
N ASP A 24 -7.97 12.21 -27.69
CA ASP A 24 -9.42 11.94 -27.58
C ASP A 24 -9.87 10.52 -27.94
N TYR A 25 -9.01 9.70 -28.52
CA TYR A 25 -9.46 8.36 -28.95
C TYR A 25 -9.68 7.36 -27.78
N ASN A 26 -9.13 7.63 -26.62
CA ASN A 26 -9.40 6.89 -25.40
C ASN A 26 -10.64 7.39 -24.65
N SER A 27 -11.15 8.58 -24.95
CA SER A 27 -12.27 9.17 -24.22
C SER A 27 -13.57 8.41 -24.44
N LYS A 28 -13.86 7.96 -25.67
CA LYS A 28 -15.06 7.17 -25.99
C LYS A 28 -15.04 5.82 -25.24
N GLY A 29 -13.89 5.14 -25.21
CA GLY A 29 -13.70 3.92 -24.43
C GLY A 29 -13.87 4.14 -22.92
N ALA A 30 -13.33 5.22 -22.41
CA ALA A 30 -13.46 5.61 -21.01
C ALA A 30 -14.91 5.96 -20.64
N ILE A 31 -15.64 6.70 -21.50
CA ILE A 31 -17.06 7.03 -21.33
C ILE A 31 -17.90 5.74 -21.38
N CYS A 32 -17.63 4.85 -22.33
CA CYS A 32 -18.30 3.54 -22.40
C CYS A 32 -18.11 2.76 -21.10
N LEU A 33 -16.87 2.67 -20.62
CA LEU A 33 -16.56 2.00 -19.36
C LEU A 33 -17.28 2.65 -18.18
N TYR A 34 -17.21 3.97 -18.07
CA TYR A 34 -17.92 4.72 -17.04
C TYR A 34 -19.43 4.47 -17.04
N ASN A 35 -20.05 4.43 -18.22
CA ASN A 35 -21.48 4.12 -18.34
C ASN A 35 -21.78 2.67 -17.94
N LYS A 36 -20.89 1.72 -18.25
CA LYS A 36 -21.02 0.33 -17.80
C LYS A 36 -20.91 0.16 -16.28
N LEU A 37 -20.20 1.03 -15.59
CA LEU A 37 -20.16 1.04 -14.13
C LEU A 37 -21.52 1.31 -13.47
N LYS A 38 -22.49 1.86 -14.22
CA LYS A 38 -23.88 2.08 -13.77
C LYS A 38 -24.73 0.80 -13.85
N ASP A 39 -24.32 -0.18 -14.64
CA ASP A 39 -25.00 -1.46 -14.81
C ASP A 39 -24.99 -2.26 -13.50
N THR A 40 -26.15 -2.77 -13.09
CA THR A 40 -26.32 -3.54 -11.83
C THR A 40 -25.45 -4.79 -11.81
N ARG A 41 -25.31 -5.48 -12.95
CA ARG A 41 -24.49 -6.69 -13.06
C ARG A 41 -23.00 -6.36 -12.84
N VAL A 42 -22.52 -5.25 -13.39
CA VAL A 42 -21.15 -4.76 -13.19
C VAL A 42 -20.94 -4.38 -11.74
N LYS A 43 -21.84 -3.61 -11.15
CA LYS A 43 -21.79 -3.23 -9.73
C LYS A 43 -21.74 -4.44 -8.82
N ASN A 44 -22.58 -5.45 -9.08
CA ASN A 44 -22.60 -6.66 -8.28
C ASN A 44 -21.31 -7.47 -8.43
N GLY A 45 -20.77 -7.59 -9.66
CA GLY A 45 -19.48 -8.23 -9.89
C GLY A 45 -18.32 -7.52 -9.19
N MET A 46 -18.32 -6.17 -9.20
CA MET A 46 -17.33 -5.39 -8.47
C MET A 46 -17.42 -5.60 -6.96
N LYS A 47 -18.65 -5.64 -6.41
CA LYS A 47 -18.84 -5.91 -4.97
C LYS A 47 -18.29 -7.27 -4.54
N GLN A 48 -18.37 -8.28 -5.39
CA GLN A 48 -17.87 -9.63 -5.08
C GLN A 48 -16.35 -9.70 -4.97
N VAL A 49 -15.63 -8.81 -5.66
CA VAL A 49 -14.16 -8.78 -5.67
C VAL A 49 -13.59 -7.59 -4.89
N SER A 50 -14.45 -6.71 -4.38
CA SER A 50 -14.00 -5.57 -3.57
C SER A 50 -13.57 -6.02 -2.18
N ALA A 51 -12.46 -5.46 -1.69
CA ALA A 51 -12.03 -5.69 -0.33
C ALA A 51 -13.07 -5.13 0.65
N SER A 52 -13.53 -5.97 1.57
CA SER A 52 -14.48 -5.55 2.62
C SER A 52 -13.81 -4.68 3.69
N ALA A 53 -12.51 -4.87 3.88
CA ALA A 53 -11.71 -4.34 4.97
C ALA A 53 -12.26 -4.68 6.38
N ASN A 54 -13.16 -5.66 6.46
CA ASN A 54 -13.60 -6.23 7.71
C ASN A 54 -12.71 -7.43 8.06
N LEU A 55 -11.89 -7.28 9.07
CA LEU A 55 -10.97 -8.30 9.58
C LEU A 55 -11.55 -9.05 10.78
N ASN A 56 -12.78 -8.71 11.19
CA ASN A 56 -13.45 -9.30 12.35
C ASN A 56 -12.60 -9.23 13.64
N GLY A 57 -11.88 -8.13 13.82
CA GLY A 57 -10.98 -7.94 14.97
C GLY A 57 -9.75 -8.83 14.97
N ILE A 58 -9.42 -9.48 13.85
CA ILE A 58 -8.19 -10.27 13.73
C ILE A 58 -6.98 -9.34 13.80
N LYS A 59 -6.04 -9.69 14.65
CA LYS A 59 -4.77 -8.97 14.80
C LYS A 59 -3.96 -9.09 13.52
N THR A 60 -3.69 -7.97 12.90
CA THR A 60 -3.09 -7.90 11.57
C THR A 60 -2.05 -6.79 11.51
N PHE A 61 -0.91 -7.05 10.89
CA PHE A 61 0.02 -6.02 10.47
C PHE A 61 -0.06 -5.80 8.97
N ILE A 62 -0.06 -4.55 8.56
CA ILE A 62 0.26 -4.13 7.18
C ILE A 62 1.54 -3.31 7.25
N ILE A 63 2.55 -3.77 6.53
CA ILE A 63 3.85 -3.10 6.44
C ILE A 63 4.03 -2.61 5.03
N HIS A 64 4.40 -1.34 4.88
CA HIS A 64 4.56 -0.73 3.57
C HIS A 64 5.76 0.21 3.53
N GLY A 65 6.62 0.01 2.54
CA GLY A 65 7.72 0.92 2.27
C GLY A 65 7.20 2.20 1.61
N ARG A 66 7.45 3.36 2.22
CA ARG A 66 6.98 4.67 1.71
C ARG A 66 7.48 4.97 0.30
N ASN A 67 8.64 4.44 -0.06
CA ASN A 67 9.29 4.64 -1.35
C ASN A 67 8.91 3.57 -2.39
N ASN A 68 7.84 2.82 -2.16
CA ASN A 68 7.36 1.83 -3.10
C ASN A 68 6.69 2.50 -4.31
N VAL A 69 7.31 2.35 -5.49
CA VAL A 69 6.88 3.03 -6.73
C VAL A 69 5.85 2.23 -7.54
N LYS A 70 5.74 0.93 -7.32
CA LYS A 70 4.74 0.10 -8.01
C LYS A 70 3.41 0.06 -7.27
N GLN A 71 3.48 0.04 -5.95
CA GLN A 71 2.31 -0.01 -5.08
C GLN A 71 2.35 1.24 -4.20
N LEU A 72 1.91 2.35 -4.76
CA LEU A 72 1.91 3.62 -4.05
C LEU A 72 1.05 3.53 -2.79
N PRO A 73 1.56 3.87 -1.60
CA PRO A 73 0.84 3.73 -0.33
C PRO A 73 -0.57 4.34 -0.35
N ASN A 74 -0.74 5.51 -0.98
CA ASN A 74 -2.02 6.20 -1.04
C ASN A 74 -3.13 5.40 -1.73
N TYR A 75 -2.78 4.60 -2.74
CA TYR A 75 -3.74 3.84 -3.54
C TYR A 75 -3.87 2.39 -3.10
N THR A 76 -3.10 1.96 -2.13
CA THR A 76 -3.07 0.58 -1.65
C THR A 76 -3.26 0.52 -0.14
N SER A 77 -2.18 0.44 0.63
CA SER A 77 -2.22 0.20 2.07
C SER A 77 -2.95 1.29 2.85
N ARG A 78 -2.66 2.57 2.58
CA ARG A 78 -3.33 3.69 3.26
C ARG A 78 -4.84 3.68 3.01
N ALA A 79 -5.25 3.46 1.77
CA ALA A 79 -6.66 3.37 1.41
C ALA A 79 -7.36 2.20 2.11
N TYR A 80 -6.71 1.02 2.16
CA TYR A 80 -7.24 -0.14 2.85
C TYR A 80 -7.35 0.09 4.37
N VAL A 81 -6.32 0.65 5.00
CA VAL A 81 -6.30 0.93 6.45
C VAL A 81 -7.36 1.97 6.83
N ALA A 82 -7.55 2.99 6.00
CA ALA A 82 -8.61 3.98 6.18
C ALA A 82 -10.01 3.32 6.08
N LEU A 83 -10.20 2.44 5.09
CA LEU A 83 -11.44 1.69 4.94
C LEU A 83 -11.68 0.76 6.15
N ASN A 84 -10.66 0.03 6.61
CA ASN A 84 -10.77 -0.81 7.82
C ASN A 84 -11.15 0.01 9.05
N SER A 85 -10.53 1.16 9.24
CA SER A 85 -10.87 2.09 10.34
C SER A 85 -12.32 2.54 10.28
N LYS A 86 -12.85 2.77 9.08
CA LYS A 86 -14.27 3.14 8.89
C LYS A 86 -15.21 1.96 9.15
N VAL A 87 -14.81 0.74 8.78
CA VAL A 87 -15.65 -0.47 8.90
C VAL A 87 -15.66 -1.03 10.32
N GLU A 88 -14.49 -1.15 10.94
CA GLU A 88 -14.34 -1.78 12.25
C GLU A 88 -14.26 -0.77 13.42
N GLY A 89 -13.94 0.49 13.13
CA GLY A 89 -13.82 1.53 14.15
C GLY A 89 -12.87 1.13 15.28
N ASN A 90 -13.34 1.22 16.52
CA ASN A 90 -12.56 0.89 17.71
C ASN A 90 -12.30 -0.63 17.88
N ASN A 91 -12.98 -1.49 17.14
CA ASN A 91 -12.76 -2.93 17.16
C ASN A 91 -11.60 -3.35 16.28
N SER A 92 -11.07 -2.46 15.46
CA SER A 92 -9.95 -2.74 14.57
C SER A 92 -8.68 -3.10 15.35
N GLN A 93 -8.16 -4.30 15.09
CA GLN A 93 -6.87 -4.76 15.59
C GLN A 93 -5.77 -4.66 14.54
N LEU A 94 -6.02 -3.90 13.47
CA LEU A 94 -5.05 -3.66 12.41
C LEU A 94 -3.99 -2.65 12.86
N ARG A 95 -2.73 -3.01 12.68
CA ARG A 95 -1.56 -2.15 12.87
C ARG A 95 -0.95 -1.84 11.51
N TYR A 96 -0.71 -0.57 11.25
CA TYR A 96 -0.10 -0.10 10.00
C TYR A 96 1.28 0.47 10.27
N ILE A 97 2.28 -0.15 9.69
CA ILE A 97 3.68 0.27 9.79
C ILE A 97 4.12 0.81 8.43
N GLU A 98 4.47 2.08 8.39
CA GLU A 98 4.98 2.69 7.18
C GLU A 98 6.45 3.03 7.33
N VAL A 99 7.29 2.46 6.47
CA VAL A 99 8.75 2.56 6.59
C VAL A 99 9.30 3.54 5.55
N LYS A 100 9.92 4.62 6.01
CA LYS A 100 10.66 5.54 5.13
C LYS A 100 11.92 4.87 4.60
N ASN A 101 12.34 5.28 3.41
CA ASN A 101 13.52 4.73 2.75
C ASN A 101 13.47 3.20 2.61
N SER A 102 12.27 2.65 2.39
CA SER A 102 12.07 1.24 2.14
C SER A 102 11.15 1.00 0.94
N SER A 103 11.43 -0.06 0.21
CA SER A 103 10.66 -0.53 -0.95
C SER A 103 11.09 -1.97 -1.23
N TYR A 104 10.33 -2.69 -2.01
CA TYR A 104 10.70 -4.00 -2.56
C TYR A 104 11.86 -3.93 -3.59
N LEU A 105 12.36 -2.72 -3.89
CA LEU A 105 13.50 -2.49 -4.81
C LEU A 105 14.85 -2.41 -4.08
N GLU A 106 14.89 -2.61 -2.77
CA GLU A 106 16.16 -2.68 -2.05
C GLU A 106 17.03 -3.82 -2.62
N GLY A 107 18.32 -3.63 -2.62
CA GLY A 107 19.27 -4.59 -3.24
C GLY A 107 19.28 -4.60 -4.77
N LYS A 108 18.52 -3.69 -5.43
CA LYS A 108 18.52 -3.54 -6.89
C LYS A 108 19.13 -2.19 -7.29
N PRO A 109 20.20 -2.17 -8.10
CA PRO A 109 20.71 -0.91 -8.63
C PRO A 109 19.63 -0.15 -9.42
N PRO A 110 19.51 1.18 -9.32
CA PRO A 110 20.36 2.09 -8.53
C PRO A 110 19.83 2.36 -7.10
N PHE A 111 18.92 1.56 -6.58
CA PHE A 111 18.17 1.85 -5.33
C PHE A 111 18.82 1.23 -4.08
N ASP A 112 19.77 0.33 -4.26
CA ASP A 112 20.39 -0.46 -3.19
C ASP A 112 21.14 0.36 -2.14
N ASN A 113 21.61 1.57 -2.48
CA ASN A 113 22.25 2.47 -1.52
C ASN A 113 21.27 3.42 -0.80
N SER A 114 20.05 3.52 -1.26
CA SER A 114 19.05 4.48 -0.75
C SER A 114 17.94 3.81 0.06
N LEU A 115 17.78 2.51 -0.08
CA LEU A 115 16.68 1.78 0.51
C LEU A 115 17.16 0.74 1.51
N VAL A 116 16.30 0.44 2.48
CA VAL A 116 16.47 -0.67 3.42
C VAL A 116 15.44 -1.75 3.14
N SER A 117 15.74 -2.99 3.56
CA SER A 117 14.85 -4.13 3.34
C SER A 117 13.51 -3.95 4.03
N ILE A 118 12.43 -4.21 3.31
CA ILE A 118 11.09 -4.29 3.87
C ILE A 118 10.88 -5.62 4.61
N ASP A 119 11.61 -6.67 4.23
CA ASP A 119 11.49 -8.01 4.82
C ASP A 119 11.87 -8.02 6.29
N TYR A 120 12.89 -7.22 6.68
CA TYR A 120 13.25 -7.03 8.08
C TYR A 120 12.03 -6.63 8.94
N TYR A 121 11.22 -5.72 8.46
CA TYR A 121 10.01 -5.28 9.18
C TYR A 121 8.88 -6.30 9.13
N GLY A 122 8.88 -7.15 8.11
CA GLY A 122 8.01 -8.33 8.05
C GLY A 122 8.31 -9.32 9.15
N GLU A 123 9.59 -9.63 9.34
CA GLU A 123 10.08 -10.52 10.39
C GLU A 123 9.79 -9.93 11.79
N ASP A 124 10.12 -8.66 12.02
CA ASP A 124 9.86 -7.95 13.29
C ASP A 124 8.36 -7.96 13.63
N ALA A 125 7.47 -7.77 12.65
CA ALA A 125 6.03 -7.84 12.87
C ALA A 125 5.54 -9.26 13.20
N ILE A 126 6.15 -10.30 12.63
CA ILE A 126 5.86 -11.70 12.97
C ILE A 126 6.25 -11.97 14.44
N GLU A 127 7.39 -11.48 14.89
CA GLU A 127 7.83 -11.59 16.29
C GLU A 127 6.83 -10.91 17.25
N TRP A 128 6.33 -9.71 16.89
CA TRP A 128 5.30 -9.04 17.68
C TRP A 128 3.99 -9.83 17.75
N LEU A 129 3.53 -10.40 16.62
CA LEU A 129 2.35 -11.26 16.61
C LEU A 129 2.55 -12.51 17.43
N TRP A 130 3.71 -13.12 17.34
CA TRP A 130 4.06 -14.31 18.12
C TRP A 130 4.08 -14.03 19.62
N ALA A 131 4.74 -12.95 20.03
CA ALA A 131 4.78 -12.51 21.42
C ALA A 131 3.37 -12.22 21.97
N ASN A 132 2.52 -11.62 21.14
CA ASN A 132 1.13 -11.37 21.50
C ASN A 132 0.33 -12.69 21.67
N LEU A 133 0.52 -13.68 20.79
CA LEU A 133 -0.18 -14.96 20.85
C LEU A 133 0.28 -15.82 22.04
N THR A 134 1.57 -15.82 22.34
CA THR A 134 2.15 -16.69 23.37
C THR A 134 2.16 -16.08 24.75
N ASN A 135 2.39 -14.77 24.85
CA ASN A 135 2.65 -14.07 26.11
C ASN A 135 1.67 -12.93 26.37
N ASN A 136 0.63 -12.76 25.55
CA ASN A 136 -0.30 -11.63 25.61
C ASN A 136 0.40 -10.25 25.56
N ALA A 137 1.56 -10.17 24.92
CA ALA A 137 2.25 -8.90 24.73
C ALA A 137 1.36 -7.89 23.97
N THR A 138 1.33 -6.65 24.40
CA THR A 138 0.57 -5.61 23.70
C THR A 138 1.22 -5.32 22.33
N LEU A 139 0.42 -5.32 21.27
CA LEU A 139 0.91 -4.97 19.93
C LEU A 139 1.28 -3.48 19.87
N PRO A 140 2.37 -3.13 19.17
CA PRO A 140 2.78 -1.74 18.96
C PRO A 140 1.71 -0.94 18.23
N ASP A 141 1.72 0.37 18.42
CA ASP A 141 0.86 1.27 17.70
C ASP A 141 1.24 1.39 16.22
N SER A 142 0.25 1.74 15.39
CA SER A 142 0.51 2.09 14.00
C SER A 142 1.46 3.29 13.94
N GLN A 143 2.55 3.17 13.17
CA GLN A 143 3.64 4.14 13.23
C GLN A 143 4.37 4.32 11.91
N VAL A 144 5.03 5.45 11.77
CA VAL A 144 6.03 5.71 10.73
C VAL A 144 7.41 5.41 11.30
N ILE A 145 8.16 4.61 10.59
CA ILE A 145 9.54 4.29 10.93
C ILE A 145 10.48 5.11 10.05
N HIS A 146 11.38 5.83 10.67
CA HIS A 146 12.39 6.64 10.00
C HIS A 146 13.68 5.83 9.77
N ALA A 147 13.58 4.79 8.93
CA ALA A 147 14.76 4.04 8.50
C ALA A 147 15.74 4.96 7.76
N LYS A 148 17.03 4.74 7.98
CA LYS A 148 18.08 5.54 7.36
C LYS A 148 18.59 4.86 6.10
N PRO A 149 18.80 5.60 4.99
CA PRO A 149 19.41 5.04 3.78
C PRO A 149 20.74 4.39 4.09
N ARG A 150 21.08 3.34 3.36
CA ARG A 150 22.43 2.79 3.38
C ARG A 150 23.37 3.79 2.71
N ALA A 151 24.60 3.89 3.21
CA ALA A 151 25.62 4.72 2.60
C ALA A 151 26.39 3.93 1.54
N GLY A 152 27.17 4.62 0.71
CA GLY A 152 28.06 4.00 -0.25
C GLY A 152 27.77 4.36 -1.70
N LYS A 153 28.53 3.79 -2.61
CA LYS A 153 28.35 3.92 -4.06
C LYS A 153 27.42 2.80 -4.54
N ILE A 154 26.72 3.03 -5.64
CA ILE A 154 25.79 2.06 -6.25
C ILE A 154 26.44 0.67 -6.43
N THR A 155 27.72 0.62 -6.78
CA THR A 155 28.48 -0.64 -6.98
C THR A 155 29.10 -1.21 -5.71
N LEU A 156 29.05 -0.49 -4.59
CA LEU A 156 29.71 -0.82 -3.33
C LEU A 156 28.81 -0.44 -2.15
N THR A 157 27.54 -0.74 -2.23
CA THR A 157 26.61 -0.48 -1.14
C THR A 157 26.85 -1.47 -0.02
N PRO A 158 27.16 -1.03 1.20
CA PRO A 158 27.33 -1.92 2.33
C PRO A 158 26.01 -2.55 2.74
N ASP A 159 26.08 -3.66 3.46
CA ASP A 159 24.91 -4.26 4.08
C ASP A 159 24.24 -3.29 5.06
N ALA A 160 22.95 -3.44 5.24
CA ALA A 160 22.21 -2.65 6.22
C ALA A 160 22.65 -3.04 7.64
N THR A 161 22.81 -2.05 8.48
CA THR A 161 23.17 -2.21 9.89
C THR A 161 21.99 -1.86 10.79
N ALA A 162 22.08 -2.17 12.08
CA ALA A 162 21.10 -1.76 13.08
C ALA A 162 20.85 -0.24 13.10
N GLN A 163 21.82 0.56 12.63
CA GLN A 163 21.66 2.01 12.49
C GLN A 163 20.73 2.40 11.34
N ASN A 164 20.64 1.57 10.31
CA ASN A 164 19.74 1.75 9.17
C ASN A 164 18.35 1.18 9.47
N LEU A 165 18.31 0.02 10.12
CA LEU A 165 17.12 -0.77 10.42
C LEU A 165 16.57 -0.40 11.81
N VAL A 166 15.86 0.72 11.88
CA VAL A 166 15.17 1.12 13.12
C VAL A 166 13.99 0.15 13.33
N PRO A 167 13.90 -0.59 14.46
CA PRO A 167 12.86 -1.60 14.66
C PRO A 167 11.48 -0.97 14.85
N ILE A 168 10.44 -1.80 14.79
CA ILE A 168 9.09 -1.43 15.22
C ILE A 168 9.12 -1.21 16.74
N LEU A 169 8.75 -0.02 17.19
CA LEU A 169 8.77 0.34 18.61
C LEU A 169 7.42 0.06 19.24
N GLN A 170 7.40 -0.59 20.39
CA GLN A 170 6.17 -0.80 21.16
C GLN A 170 5.53 0.55 21.56
N SER A 171 6.35 1.51 21.92
CA SER A 171 5.92 2.88 22.27
C SER A 171 6.66 3.87 21.36
N PRO A 172 6.15 4.14 20.16
CA PRO A 172 6.76 5.09 19.25
C PRO A 172 6.65 6.52 19.81
N ASN A 173 7.47 7.42 19.27
CA ASN A 173 7.32 8.83 19.56
C ASN A 173 5.91 9.30 19.12
N SER A 174 5.30 10.17 19.89
CA SER A 174 3.95 10.70 19.60
C SER A 174 3.84 11.35 18.21
N ASN A 175 4.95 11.86 17.68
CA ASN A 175 5.03 12.45 16.35
C ASN A 175 5.11 11.40 15.22
N ASP A 176 5.34 10.14 15.56
CA ASP A 176 5.46 9.05 14.59
C ASP A 176 4.22 8.15 14.58
N ILE A 177 3.29 8.38 15.49
CA ILE A 177 2.04 7.59 15.57
C ILE A 177 1.11 7.93 14.41
N ILE A 178 0.72 6.91 13.65
CA ILE A 178 -0.31 7.00 12.63
C ILE A 178 -1.67 6.97 13.31
N LYS A 179 -2.42 8.06 13.20
CA LYS A 179 -3.75 8.18 13.83
C LYS A 179 -4.84 7.80 12.85
N LYS A 180 -5.82 7.07 13.35
CA LYS A 180 -7.05 6.72 12.63
C LYS A 180 -8.20 7.51 13.26
N GLN A 181 -8.79 8.42 12.51
CA GLN A 181 -9.85 9.27 13.02
C GLN A 181 -10.91 9.47 11.95
N ASN A 182 -12.18 9.13 12.27
CA ASN A 182 -13.34 9.32 11.39
C ASN A 182 -13.19 8.71 9.99
N GLY A 183 -12.47 7.58 9.87
CA GLY A 183 -12.19 6.93 8.59
C GLY A 183 -11.08 7.60 7.77
N GLU A 184 -10.38 8.55 8.36
CA GLU A 184 -9.19 9.17 7.79
C GLU A 184 -7.93 8.66 8.48
N LEU A 185 -6.82 8.69 7.75
CA LEU A 185 -5.49 8.42 8.25
C LEU A 185 -4.69 9.71 8.32
N ILE A 186 -4.22 10.04 9.50
CA ILE A 186 -3.26 11.10 9.72
C ILE A 186 -1.89 10.45 9.83
N ILE A 187 -1.08 10.65 8.81
CA ILE A 187 0.24 10.02 8.69
C ILE A 187 1.32 11.07 8.88
N PRO A 188 2.21 10.88 9.84
CA PRO A 188 3.37 11.75 10.05
C PRO A 188 4.30 11.82 8.84
N ASN A 189 4.99 12.95 8.71
CA ASN A 189 6.01 13.17 7.67
C ASN A 189 7.32 12.46 8.00
#